data_f325e7425d772478c4e0e2c05bc2d255
#
_entry.id   f325e7425d772478c4e0e2c05bc2d255
#
_cell.length_a   1.000
_cell.length_b   1.000
_cell.length_c   1.000
_cell.angle_alpha   90.00
_cell.angle_beta   90.00
_cell.angle_gamma   90.00
#
_symmetry.space_group_name_H-M   'P 1'
#
loop_
_entity.id
_entity.type
_entity.pdbx_description
1 polymer ?
#
loop_
_entity_poly.entity_id
_entity_poly.type
_entity_poly.pdbx_seq_one_letter_code
_entity_poly.pdbx_strand_id
1 'polypeptide(L)'
;MFSTSRLPLVLLGLLVVSSIAKAQDPIDLWKNFDFSENLIKQADVQKLSIWDLKLMRGLVFGRHGRVFKDADIKNYLESLPWYQANPEFKNSMLNETERRNLDLIRIAEASKHETIQPGDMRHWRDRSIPARKLGTHSGAEWKVLQAEIEAIHGKRFDDEPWLQQYFEERYWYQANDKYDSKKLTAIERKNLALLSTAQKKQRKVALLPGDMELFESKAITEQMLHGLSLHELRLLRNEVYARHGRMFRAEWLQQYFYAQPWYTPDENFQDESLSGNDKVNVETIVKFENRIHQELSTKAITRALLEGLFIEDASQMRHEIYARHGKVFKEAWLQKYFSSFDWYKADPNFSDAALSEVEKKNIATIAAYEKRAVTAMSTIEG
;
A
#
# COMPACT_ATOMS: atom_id res chain seq x y z
N MET A 1 23.50 64.68 67.64
CA MET A 1 22.27 63.91 67.37
C MET A 1 21.98 64.04 65.86
N PHE A 2 22.39 63.10 65.09
CA PHE A 2 22.11 63.09 63.66
C PHE A 2 21.14 61.93 63.30
N SER A 3 19.93 62.31 62.87
CA SER A 3 18.90 61.42 62.44
C SER A 3 19.12 61.06 60.98
N THR A 4 19.34 59.79 60.68
CA THR A 4 19.45 59.27 59.32
C THR A 4 18.12 58.68 58.86
N SER A 5 17.41 59.38 58.01
CA SER A 5 16.19 58.89 57.35
C SER A 5 16.58 57.93 56.14
N ARG A 6 16.12 56.68 56.25
CA ARG A 6 16.25 55.71 55.13
C ARG A 6 15.03 55.80 54.22
N LEU A 7 15.24 56.10 52.95
CA LEU A 7 14.23 55.93 51.89
C LEU A 7 14.14 54.45 51.52
N PRO A 8 12.97 53.89 51.27
CA PRO A 8 12.84 52.53 50.69
C PRO A 8 13.02 52.55 49.15
N LEU A 9 13.89 51.71 48.70
CA LEU A 9 14.10 51.43 47.26
C LEU A 9 12.94 50.57 46.75
N VAL A 10 12.07 51.13 45.90
CA VAL A 10 11.01 50.40 45.23
C VAL A 10 11.64 49.78 43.97
N LEU A 11 11.87 48.46 43.99
CA LEU A 11 12.28 47.71 42.81
C LEU A 11 11.04 47.47 41.91
N LEU A 12 10.94 48.20 40.81
CA LEU A 12 9.95 47.96 39.74
C LEU A 12 10.41 46.76 38.88
N GLY A 13 9.88 45.57 39.17
CA GLY A 13 10.13 44.39 38.35
C GLY A 13 9.41 44.50 37.00
N LEU A 14 10.15 44.74 35.92
CA LEU A 14 9.64 44.61 34.53
C LEU A 14 9.40 43.13 34.24
N LEU A 15 8.12 42.72 34.27
CA LEU A 15 7.68 41.43 33.72
C LEU A 15 7.72 41.53 32.18
N VAL A 16 8.82 41.04 31.59
CA VAL A 16 8.89 40.79 30.14
C VAL A 16 8.05 39.54 29.87
N VAL A 17 6.79 39.74 29.51
CA VAL A 17 5.96 38.67 28.91
C VAL A 17 6.46 38.46 27.52
N SER A 18 7.39 37.51 27.32
CA SER A 18 7.74 37.00 26.00
C SER A 18 6.55 36.19 25.50
N SER A 19 5.73 36.81 24.69
CA SER A 19 4.75 36.07 23.87
C SER A 19 5.54 35.17 22.89
N ILE A 20 5.61 33.89 23.20
CA ILE A 20 6.06 32.87 22.25
C ILE A 20 4.99 32.87 21.12
N ALA A 21 5.25 33.62 20.05
CA ALA A 21 4.47 33.53 18.86
C ALA A 21 4.54 32.05 18.40
N LYS A 22 3.42 31.34 18.45
CA LYS A 22 3.30 29.99 17.93
C LYS A 22 3.71 30.08 16.45
N ALA A 23 4.79 29.41 16.05
CA ALA A 23 5.20 29.38 14.66
C ALA A 23 4.00 28.95 13.82
N GLN A 24 3.59 29.79 12.88
CA GLN A 24 2.48 29.49 12.00
C GLN A 24 2.84 28.25 11.16
N ASP A 25 1.93 27.27 11.08
CA ASP A 25 2.14 26.09 10.25
C ASP A 25 2.35 26.55 8.80
N PRO A 26 3.44 26.12 8.13
CA PRO A 26 3.75 26.54 6.76
C PRO A 26 2.57 26.35 5.78
N ILE A 27 1.75 25.32 5.98
CA ILE A 27 0.58 25.05 5.14
C ILE A 27 -0.54 26.06 5.31
N ASP A 28 -0.64 26.69 6.49
CA ASP A 28 -1.69 27.69 6.78
C ASP A 28 -1.66 28.89 5.84
N LEU A 29 -0.49 29.22 5.28
CA LEU A 29 -0.35 30.28 4.28
C LEU A 29 -1.09 29.94 2.98
N TRP A 30 -1.31 28.66 2.68
CA TRP A 30 -1.85 28.18 1.41
C TRP A 30 -3.32 27.84 1.46
N LYS A 31 -3.94 27.70 2.62
CA LYS A 31 -5.35 27.30 2.77
C LYS A 31 -6.34 28.25 2.07
N ASN A 32 -5.98 29.53 1.90
CA ASN A 32 -6.78 30.55 1.22
C ASN A 32 -6.17 31.00 -0.11
N PHE A 33 -5.07 30.39 -0.55
CA PHE A 33 -4.42 30.74 -1.82
C PHE A 33 -5.32 30.31 -3.00
N ASP A 34 -5.44 31.18 -3.98
CA ASP A 34 -6.18 30.88 -5.20
C ASP A 34 -5.27 30.20 -6.23
N PHE A 35 -5.30 28.86 -6.22
CA PHE A 35 -4.53 28.03 -7.14
C PHE A 35 -5.05 28.06 -8.58
N SER A 36 -6.28 28.53 -8.79
CA SER A 36 -6.88 28.58 -10.12
C SER A 36 -6.36 29.77 -10.95
N GLU A 37 -6.03 30.88 -10.28
CA GLU A 37 -5.57 32.09 -10.92
C GLU A 37 -4.08 32.32 -10.77
N ASN A 38 -3.45 31.80 -9.69
CA ASN A 38 -2.09 32.11 -9.33
C ASN A 38 -1.16 30.91 -9.40
N LEU A 39 0.02 31.10 -10.04
CA LEU A 39 1.09 30.12 -10.04
C LEU A 39 1.92 30.20 -8.76
N ILE A 40 2.19 29.03 -8.14
CA ILE A 40 3.17 28.89 -7.08
C ILE A 40 4.60 28.91 -7.67
N LYS A 41 5.58 29.29 -6.85
CA LYS A 41 6.99 29.37 -7.26
C LYS A 41 7.77 28.18 -6.72
N GLN A 42 8.86 27.82 -7.38
CA GLN A 42 9.79 26.80 -6.92
C GLN A 42 10.26 27.05 -5.47
N ALA A 43 10.53 28.29 -5.11
CA ALA A 43 10.97 28.67 -3.76
C ALA A 43 9.92 28.38 -2.69
N ASP A 44 8.63 28.42 -3.05
CA ASP A 44 7.51 28.19 -2.15
C ASP A 44 7.44 26.74 -1.68
N VAL A 45 7.72 25.79 -2.60
CA VAL A 45 7.63 24.35 -2.34
C VAL A 45 8.92 23.73 -1.81
N GLN A 46 10.09 24.36 -2.04
CA GLN A 46 11.38 23.78 -1.63
C GLN A 46 11.53 23.58 -0.12
N LYS A 47 10.97 24.47 0.68
CA LYS A 47 11.09 24.47 2.15
C LYS A 47 10.02 23.60 2.84
N LEU A 48 8.96 23.22 2.13
CA LEU A 48 7.87 22.45 2.68
C LEU A 48 8.31 21.01 2.94
N SER A 49 7.78 20.39 3.98
CA SER A 49 7.93 18.96 4.24
C SER A 49 7.15 18.14 3.18
N ILE A 50 7.42 16.82 3.10
CA ILE A 50 6.60 15.94 2.25
C ILE A 50 5.12 16.02 2.67
N TRP A 51 4.87 16.11 3.96
CA TRP A 51 3.53 16.23 4.52
C TRP A 51 2.83 17.52 4.06
N ASP A 52 3.51 18.68 4.20
CA ASP A 52 2.96 19.96 3.75
C ASP A 52 2.67 19.96 2.24
N LEU A 53 3.56 19.33 1.43
CA LEU A 53 3.34 19.20 0.00
C LEU A 53 2.13 18.32 -0.32
N LYS A 54 1.91 17.21 0.42
CA LYS A 54 0.70 16.40 0.29
C LYS A 54 -0.56 17.20 0.62
N LEU A 55 -0.56 17.96 1.71
CA LEU A 55 -1.67 18.84 2.07
C LEU A 55 -1.88 19.93 1.02
N MET A 56 -0.81 20.56 0.53
CA MET A 56 -0.90 21.57 -0.52
C MET A 56 -1.54 21.03 -1.80
N ARG A 57 -1.17 19.82 -2.20
CA ARG A 57 -1.81 19.11 -3.30
C ARG A 57 -3.29 18.81 -3.00
N GLY A 58 -3.57 18.43 -1.75
CA GLY A 58 -4.94 18.27 -1.25
C GLY A 58 -5.77 19.53 -1.37
N LEU A 59 -5.20 20.71 -1.07
CA LEU A 59 -5.87 22.00 -1.20
C LEU A 59 -6.26 22.29 -2.66
N VAL A 60 -5.38 22.05 -3.63
CA VAL A 60 -5.71 22.26 -5.07
C VAL A 60 -6.90 21.40 -5.48
N PHE A 61 -6.88 20.12 -5.21
CA PHE A 61 -7.99 19.22 -5.53
C PHE A 61 -9.25 19.50 -4.69
N GLY A 62 -9.06 19.90 -3.42
CA GLY A 62 -10.14 20.19 -2.49
C GLY A 62 -11.00 21.39 -2.92
N ARG A 63 -10.43 22.35 -3.66
CA ARG A 63 -11.21 23.47 -4.25
C ARG A 63 -12.32 22.99 -5.19
N HIS A 64 -12.15 21.80 -5.79
CA HIS A 64 -13.15 21.14 -6.62
C HIS A 64 -13.95 20.07 -5.87
N GLY A 65 -13.77 19.98 -4.55
CA GLY A 65 -14.50 19.04 -3.69
C GLY A 65 -14.03 17.59 -3.79
N ARG A 66 -12.83 17.30 -4.33
CA ARG A 66 -12.33 15.91 -4.38
C ARG A 66 -12.37 15.27 -3.00
N VAL A 67 -13.02 14.12 -2.89
CA VAL A 67 -13.04 13.30 -1.69
C VAL A 67 -11.75 12.48 -1.61
N PHE A 68 -11.06 12.56 -0.49
CA PHE A 68 -9.83 11.80 -0.25
C PHE A 68 -10.11 10.62 0.67
N LYS A 69 -9.45 9.48 0.39
CA LYS A 69 -9.45 8.31 1.27
C LYS A 69 -8.47 8.46 2.44
N ASP A 70 -7.37 9.19 2.23
CA ASP A 70 -6.41 9.55 3.27
C ASP A 70 -7.14 10.38 4.34
N ALA A 71 -7.27 9.80 5.55
CA ALA A 71 -8.04 10.38 6.64
C ALA A 71 -7.49 11.74 7.08
N ASP A 72 -6.16 11.91 7.06
CA ASP A 72 -5.53 13.15 7.51
C ASP A 72 -5.79 14.29 6.51
N ILE A 73 -5.67 14.00 5.20
CA ILE A 73 -6.02 14.98 4.15
C ILE A 73 -7.51 15.30 4.21
N LYS A 74 -8.36 14.28 4.36
CA LYS A 74 -9.81 14.44 4.46
C LYS A 74 -10.19 15.33 5.65
N ASN A 75 -9.72 14.98 6.85
CA ASN A 75 -10.01 15.71 8.09
C ASN A 75 -9.50 17.16 7.99
N TYR A 76 -8.31 17.36 7.42
CA TYR A 76 -7.78 18.70 7.21
C TYR A 76 -8.68 19.52 6.27
N LEU A 77 -9.10 18.97 5.13
CA LEU A 77 -9.99 19.67 4.20
C LEU A 77 -11.37 19.94 4.80
N GLU A 78 -11.95 18.98 5.52
CA GLU A 78 -13.25 19.14 6.19
C GLU A 78 -13.23 20.20 7.29
N SER A 79 -12.06 20.52 7.85
CA SER A 79 -11.89 21.64 8.78
C SER A 79 -11.93 23.03 8.11
N LEU A 80 -11.85 23.09 6.78
CA LEU A 80 -11.79 24.36 6.05
C LEU A 80 -13.19 24.83 5.63
N PRO A 81 -13.58 26.08 5.93
CA PRO A 81 -14.95 26.57 5.70
C PRO A 81 -15.43 26.53 4.25
N TRP A 82 -14.49 26.53 3.30
CA TRP A 82 -14.79 26.54 1.87
C TRP A 82 -14.85 25.16 1.25
N TYR A 83 -14.42 24.10 1.96
CA TYR A 83 -14.44 22.76 1.39
C TYR A 83 -15.86 22.19 1.36
N GLN A 84 -16.25 21.68 0.21
CA GLN A 84 -17.51 20.97 -0.01
C GLN A 84 -17.22 19.71 -0.81
N ALA A 85 -17.50 18.54 -0.24
CA ALA A 85 -17.27 17.25 -0.91
C ALA A 85 -18.11 17.16 -2.20
N ASN A 86 -17.46 16.75 -3.29
CA ASN A 86 -18.07 16.52 -4.58
C ASN A 86 -17.74 15.10 -5.06
N PRO A 87 -18.63 14.11 -4.87
CA PRO A 87 -18.43 12.74 -5.33
C PRO A 87 -18.23 12.61 -6.85
N GLU A 88 -18.74 13.58 -7.61
CA GLU A 88 -18.64 13.62 -9.08
C GLU A 88 -17.36 14.30 -9.58
N PHE A 89 -16.39 14.55 -8.69
CA PHE A 89 -15.13 15.16 -9.07
C PHE A 89 -14.44 14.38 -10.21
N LYS A 90 -13.98 15.13 -11.21
CA LYS A 90 -13.15 14.60 -12.31
C LYS A 90 -11.94 15.51 -12.54
N ASN A 91 -10.82 14.90 -12.94
CA ASN A 91 -9.60 15.66 -13.24
C ASN A 91 -9.76 16.68 -14.38
N SER A 92 -10.80 16.54 -15.22
CA SER A 92 -11.15 17.53 -16.25
C SER A 92 -11.64 18.86 -15.69
N MET A 93 -12.05 18.91 -14.42
CA MET A 93 -12.45 20.14 -13.74
C MET A 93 -11.26 21.06 -13.40
N LEU A 94 -10.04 20.50 -13.37
CA LEU A 94 -8.83 21.27 -13.13
C LEU A 94 -8.47 22.11 -14.35
N ASN A 95 -8.23 23.40 -14.14
CA ASN A 95 -7.72 24.29 -15.18
C ASN A 95 -6.20 24.15 -15.40
N GLU A 96 -5.64 24.89 -16.36
CA GLU A 96 -4.21 24.78 -16.71
C GLU A 96 -3.31 25.29 -15.58
N THR A 97 -3.68 26.37 -14.89
CA THR A 97 -2.90 26.94 -13.77
C THR A 97 -2.81 25.93 -12.62
N GLU A 98 -3.93 25.30 -12.26
CA GLU A 98 -3.99 24.27 -11.22
C GLU A 98 -3.14 23.04 -11.59
N ARG A 99 -3.18 22.60 -12.84
CA ARG A 99 -2.34 21.49 -13.33
C ARG A 99 -0.84 21.81 -13.23
N ARG A 100 -0.44 23.04 -13.58
CA ARG A 100 0.93 23.50 -13.42
C ARG A 100 1.36 23.59 -11.96
N ASN A 101 0.47 24.04 -11.08
CA ASN A 101 0.69 24.05 -9.65
C ASN A 101 0.89 22.63 -9.11
N LEU A 102 0.00 21.70 -9.47
CA LEU A 102 0.11 20.29 -9.12
C LEU A 102 1.41 19.66 -9.61
N ASP A 103 1.85 19.98 -10.83
CA ASP A 103 3.10 19.50 -11.39
C ASP A 103 4.30 19.95 -10.53
N LEU A 104 4.33 21.22 -10.14
CA LEU A 104 5.41 21.75 -9.32
C LEU A 104 5.43 21.11 -7.92
N ILE A 105 4.28 20.94 -7.29
CA ILE A 105 4.14 20.26 -5.99
C ILE A 105 4.64 18.82 -6.11
N ARG A 106 4.20 18.06 -7.11
CA ARG A 106 4.60 16.65 -7.32
C ARG A 106 6.10 16.50 -7.58
N ILE A 107 6.70 17.38 -8.36
CA ILE A 107 8.15 17.41 -8.59
C ILE A 107 8.90 17.68 -7.28
N ALA A 108 8.39 18.56 -6.44
CA ALA A 108 8.97 18.84 -5.13
C ALA A 108 8.84 17.63 -4.18
N GLU A 109 7.68 16.95 -4.14
CA GLU A 109 7.48 15.69 -3.39
C GLU A 109 8.50 14.64 -3.84
N ALA A 110 8.58 14.35 -5.15
CA ALA A 110 9.48 13.36 -5.73
C ALA A 110 10.95 13.61 -5.40
N SER A 111 11.37 14.88 -5.34
CA SER A 111 12.74 15.25 -4.97
C SER A 111 13.12 14.84 -3.54
N LYS A 112 12.13 14.76 -2.66
CA LYS A 112 12.27 14.46 -1.21
C LYS A 112 12.10 12.98 -0.88
N HIS A 113 11.53 12.17 -1.77
CA HIS A 113 11.42 10.74 -1.54
C HIS A 113 12.80 10.12 -1.36
N GLU A 114 12.94 9.26 -0.37
CA GLU A 114 14.18 8.51 -0.12
C GLU A 114 14.44 7.51 -1.24
N THR A 115 13.42 6.78 -1.65
CA THR A 115 13.40 5.91 -2.84
C THR A 115 12.33 6.37 -3.82
N ILE A 116 12.52 6.08 -5.11
CA ILE A 116 11.53 6.41 -6.15
C ILE A 116 10.20 5.72 -5.85
N GLN A 117 9.11 6.37 -6.22
CA GLN A 117 7.74 5.87 -6.05
C GLN A 117 6.94 6.10 -7.34
N PRO A 118 5.85 5.33 -7.57
CA PRO A 118 4.88 5.63 -8.61
C PRO A 118 4.44 7.10 -8.55
N GLY A 119 4.58 7.81 -9.66
CA GLY A 119 4.33 9.25 -9.75
C GLY A 119 5.57 10.15 -9.76
N ASP A 120 6.77 9.59 -9.59
CA ASP A 120 8.02 10.36 -9.49
C ASP A 120 8.72 10.58 -10.84
N MET A 121 8.34 9.88 -11.90
CA MET A 121 9.13 9.87 -13.14
C MET A 121 9.17 11.24 -13.85
N ARG A 122 8.19 12.12 -13.58
CA ARG A 122 8.24 13.51 -14.07
C ARG A 122 9.41 14.29 -13.49
N HIS A 123 9.81 14.04 -12.23
CA HIS A 123 10.99 14.61 -11.61
C HIS A 123 12.29 14.10 -12.27
N TRP A 124 12.27 12.85 -12.76
CA TRP A 124 13.44 12.20 -13.36
C TRP A 124 13.49 12.31 -14.89
N ARG A 125 12.64 13.12 -15.49
CA ARG A 125 12.55 13.27 -16.94
C ARG A 125 13.83 13.81 -17.59
N ASP A 126 14.47 14.75 -16.92
CA ASP A 126 15.66 15.50 -17.41
C ASP A 126 16.96 15.12 -16.67
N ARG A 127 16.91 14.14 -15.77
CA ARG A 127 18.02 13.70 -14.93
C ARG A 127 18.04 12.20 -14.71
N SER A 128 19.26 11.64 -14.56
CA SER A 128 19.43 10.21 -14.30
C SER A 128 19.02 9.85 -12.87
N ILE A 129 18.30 8.74 -12.69
CA ILE A 129 17.97 8.18 -11.38
C ILE A 129 19.26 7.62 -10.76
N PRO A 130 19.68 8.06 -9.57
CA PRO A 130 20.82 7.46 -8.87
C PRO A 130 20.46 6.04 -8.39
N ALA A 131 21.40 5.09 -8.50
CA ALA A 131 21.15 3.70 -8.10
C ALA A 131 20.66 3.55 -6.66
N ARG A 132 21.13 4.41 -5.72
CA ARG A 132 20.69 4.42 -4.32
C ARG A 132 19.21 4.78 -4.13
N LYS A 133 18.59 5.40 -5.13
CA LYS A 133 17.18 5.81 -5.10
C LYS A 133 16.23 4.71 -5.59
N LEU A 134 16.75 3.61 -6.14
CA LEU A 134 15.88 2.58 -6.74
C LEU A 134 14.94 1.92 -5.73
N GLY A 135 15.43 1.58 -4.53
CA GLY A 135 14.60 0.89 -3.53
C GLY A 135 14.23 -0.54 -3.93
N THR A 136 13.25 -1.09 -3.21
CA THR A 136 12.62 -2.39 -3.47
C THR A 136 11.17 -2.14 -3.84
N HIS A 137 10.71 -2.73 -4.94
CA HIS A 137 9.36 -2.55 -5.46
C HIS A 137 8.75 -3.90 -5.85
N SER A 138 7.43 -3.97 -5.81
CA SER A 138 6.69 -5.08 -6.41
C SER A 138 6.83 -5.10 -7.93
N GLY A 139 6.41 -6.21 -8.55
CA GLY A 139 6.32 -6.29 -10.00
C GLY A 139 5.35 -5.26 -10.59
N ALA A 140 4.25 -4.97 -9.87
CA ALA A 140 3.27 -3.96 -10.27
C ALA A 140 3.85 -2.54 -10.20
N GLU A 141 4.53 -2.19 -9.10
CA GLU A 141 5.18 -0.89 -8.97
C GLU A 141 6.29 -0.68 -10.00
N TRP A 142 7.16 -1.70 -10.23
CA TRP A 142 8.16 -1.63 -11.29
C TRP A 142 7.54 -1.37 -12.65
N LYS A 143 6.39 -2.00 -12.91
CA LYS A 143 5.65 -1.82 -14.17
C LYS A 143 5.13 -0.38 -14.29
N VAL A 144 4.52 0.15 -13.22
CA VAL A 144 4.06 1.55 -13.18
C VAL A 144 5.23 2.52 -13.38
N LEU A 145 6.34 2.35 -12.66
CA LEU A 145 7.51 3.22 -12.77
C LEU A 145 8.09 3.26 -14.21
N GLN A 146 8.19 2.10 -14.87
CA GLN A 146 8.67 2.03 -16.24
C GLN A 146 7.66 2.65 -17.22
N ALA A 147 6.39 2.29 -17.08
CA ALA A 147 5.31 2.77 -17.94
C ALA A 147 5.10 4.28 -17.80
N GLU A 148 5.30 4.87 -16.62
CA GLU A 148 5.14 6.30 -16.37
C GLU A 148 6.08 7.15 -17.26
N ILE A 149 7.30 6.67 -17.54
CA ILE A 149 8.24 7.36 -18.46
C ILE A 149 7.61 7.50 -19.84
N GLU A 150 6.90 6.49 -20.32
CA GLU A 150 6.25 6.51 -21.62
C GLU A 150 4.87 7.21 -21.56
N ALA A 151 4.14 7.05 -20.46
CA ALA A 151 2.84 7.68 -20.22
C ALA A 151 2.91 9.21 -20.22
N ILE A 152 4.01 9.80 -19.75
CA ILE A 152 4.29 11.25 -19.82
C ILE A 152 4.23 11.75 -21.28
N HIS A 153 4.51 10.89 -22.25
CA HIS A 153 4.44 11.17 -23.68
C HIS A 153 3.13 10.68 -24.32
N GLY A 154 2.18 10.20 -23.51
CA GLY A 154 0.84 9.82 -23.94
C GLY A 154 0.73 8.38 -24.49
N LYS A 155 1.69 7.49 -24.19
CA LYS A 155 1.57 6.06 -24.57
C LYS A 155 0.28 5.46 -24.02
N ARG A 156 -0.43 4.70 -24.86
CA ARG A 156 -1.54 3.85 -24.47
C ARG A 156 -1.05 2.46 -24.06
N PHE A 157 -1.75 1.84 -23.12
CA PHE A 157 -1.42 0.52 -22.57
C PHE A 157 -2.59 -0.44 -22.77
N ASP A 158 -3.07 -0.56 -24.01
CA ASP A 158 -4.28 -1.31 -24.37
C ASP A 158 -4.15 -2.81 -24.05
N ASP A 159 -2.92 -3.36 -24.07
CA ASP A 159 -2.65 -4.76 -23.68
C ASP A 159 -2.68 -5.01 -22.17
N GLU A 160 -2.76 -3.93 -21.35
CA GLU A 160 -2.74 -3.97 -19.90
C GLU A 160 -3.82 -3.03 -19.30
N PRO A 161 -5.10 -3.47 -19.30
CA PRO A 161 -6.23 -2.60 -18.94
C PRO A 161 -6.11 -1.91 -17.58
N TRP A 162 -5.57 -2.62 -16.56
CA TRP A 162 -5.35 -2.04 -15.23
C TRP A 162 -4.35 -0.88 -15.25
N LEU A 163 -3.30 -0.99 -16.08
CA LEU A 163 -2.26 0.01 -16.21
C LEU A 163 -2.77 1.23 -16.99
N GLN A 164 -3.55 0.98 -18.05
CA GLN A 164 -4.25 2.05 -18.79
C GLN A 164 -5.15 2.84 -17.85
N GLN A 165 -6.02 2.16 -17.09
CA GLN A 165 -6.90 2.80 -16.12
C GLN A 165 -6.11 3.55 -15.05
N TYR A 166 -4.99 2.97 -14.56
CA TYR A 166 -4.11 3.66 -13.60
C TYR A 166 -3.69 5.04 -14.12
N PHE A 167 -3.28 5.15 -15.39
CA PHE A 167 -2.86 6.44 -15.95
C PHE A 167 -4.03 7.37 -16.27
N GLU A 168 -5.17 6.86 -16.73
CA GLU A 168 -6.37 7.66 -16.98
C GLU A 168 -6.88 8.41 -15.74
N GLU A 169 -6.66 7.86 -14.56
CA GLU A 169 -6.96 8.51 -13.28
C GLU A 169 -5.96 9.64 -12.91
N ARG A 170 -4.88 9.82 -13.66
CA ARG A 170 -3.88 10.86 -13.39
C ARG A 170 -4.24 12.15 -14.11
N TYR A 171 -4.25 13.27 -13.38
CA TYR A 171 -4.63 14.58 -13.94
C TYR A 171 -3.74 15.03 -15.11
N TRP A 172 -2.54 14.53 -15.21
CA TRP A 172 -1.54 14.90 -16.21
C TRP A 172 -1.50 13.98 -17.44
N TYR A 173 -2.10 12.79 -17.35
CA TYR A 173 -2.07 11.84 -18.46
C TYR A 173 -3.03 12.27 -19.59
N GLN A 174 -2.51 12.24 -20.81
CA GLN A 174 -3.27 12.47 -22.03
C GLN A 174 -2.84 11.45 -23.06
N ALA A 175 -3.73 10.55 -23.43
CA ALA A 175 -3.46 9.56 -24.46
C ALA A 175 -3.13 10.24 -25.81
N ASN A 176 -2.15 9.70 -26.50
CA ASN A 176 -1.67 10.20 -27.78
C ASN A 176 -1.54 9.04 -28.77
N ASP A 177 -2.47 8.94 -29.70
CA ASP A 177 -2.48 7.88 -30.71
C ASP A 177 -1.25 7.92 -31.65
N LYS A 178 -0.52 9.05 -31.65
CA LYS A 178 0.74 9.23 -32.40
C LYS A 178 1.98 9.08 -31.50
N TYR A 179 1.85 8.37 -30.36
CA TYR A 179 2.99 8.05 -29.52
C TYR A 179 4.07 7.29 -30.31
N ASP A 180 5.33 7.71 -30.13
CA ASP A 180 6.49 7.05 -30.71
C ASP A 180 7.61 7.01 -29.66
N SER A 181 8.03 5.81 -29.28
CA SER A 181 9.11 5.59 -28.30
C SER A 181 10.46 6.20 -28.70
N LYS A 182 10.66 6.45 -30.01
CA LYS A 182 11.86 7.13 -30.52
C LYS A 182 11.98 8.58 -30.01
N LYS A 183 10.86 9.18 -29.58
CA LYS A 183 10.81 10.54 -29.02
C LYS A 183 11.30 10.63 -27.57
N LEU A 184 11.46 9.50 -26.89
CA LEU A 184 12.08 9.48 -25.56
C LEU A 184 13.50 10.07 -25.62
N THR A 185 13.83 10.92 -24.67
CA THR A 185 15.19 11.48 -24.54
C THR A 185 16.21 10.40 -24.21
N ALA A 186 17.49 10.69 -24.37
CA ALA A 186 18.56 9.78 -23.96
C ALA A 186 18.53 9.46 -22.46
N ILE A 187 18.14 10.45 -21.64
CA ILE A 187 18.00 10.29 -20.19
C ILE A 187 16.82 9.37 -19.85
N GLU A 188 15.67 9.58 -20.46
CA GLU A 188 14.48 8.74 -20.26
C GLU A 188 14.74 7.28 -20.66
N ARG A 189 15.39 7.05 -21.80
CA ARG A 189 15.81 5.69 -22.22
C ARG A 189 16.79 5.06 -21.23
N LYS A 190 17.75 5.84 -20.71
CA LYS A 190 18.70 5.37 -19.68
C LYS A 190 17.99 5.00 -18.39
N ASN A 191 17.05 5.83 -17.93
CA ASN A 191 16.25 5.55 -16.74
C ASN A 191 15.38 4.31 -16.94
N LEU A 192 14.72 4.15 -18.08
CA LEU A 192 13.92 2.98 -18.42
C LEU A 192 14.77 1.69 -18.40
N ALA A 193 15.97 1.71 -19.00
CA ALA A 193 16.89 0.58 -18.96
C ALA A 193 17.39 0.26 -17.54
N LEU A 194 17.62 1.28 -16.71
CA LEU A 194 18.00 1.11 -15.31
C LEU A 194 16.89 0.43 -14.50
N LEU A 195 15.64 0.91 -14.63
CA LEU A 195 14.47 0.32 -13.94
C LEU A 195 14.25 -1.13 -14.37
N SER A 196 14.30 -1.42 -15.66
CA SER A 196 14.18 -2.78 -16.20
C SER A 196 15.28 -3.72 -15.67
N THR A 197 16.51 -3.23 -15.55
CA THR A 197 17.63 -3.99 -15.00
C THR A 197 17.45 -4.28 -13.52
N ALA A 198 16.97 -3.30 -12.75
CA ALA A 198 16.70 -3.44 -11.33
C ALA A 198 15.59 -4.47 -11.08
N GLN A 199 14.49 -4.40 -11.82
CA GLN A 199 13.38 -5.37 -11.74
C GLN A 199 13.86 -6.80 -12.01
N LYS A 200 14.73 -7.01 -13.02
CA LYS A 200 15.27 -8.35 -13.36
C LYS A 200 16.09 -8.97 -12.24
N LYS A 201 16.68 -8.18 -11.36
CA LYS A 201 17.50 -8.62 -10.23
C LYS A 201 16.68 -8.99 -8.99
N GLN A 202 15.43 -8.58 -8.93
CA GLN A 202 14.56 -8.83 -7.80
C GLN A 202 13.76 -10.14 -7.94
N ARG A 203 13.10 -10.55 -6.85
CA ARG A 203 12.15 -11.65 -6.84
C ARG A 203 11.05 -11.41 -7.89
N LYS A 204 10.75 -12.44 -8.70
CA LYS A 204 9.75 -12.36 -9.76
C LYS A 204 8.34 -12.63 -9.22
N VAL A 205 7.82 -11.72 -8.43
CA VAL A 205 6.41 -11.70 -8.03
C VAL A 205 5.73 -10.47 -8.59
N ALA A 206 4.46 -10.60 -8.99
CA ALA A 206 3.72 -9.48 -9.55
C ALA A 206 3.20 -8.55 -8.47
N LEU A 207 2.71 -9.12 -7.35
CA LEU A 207 2.16 -8.36 -6.21
C LEU A 207 2.97 -8.61 -4.95
N LEU A 208 2.95 -7.65 -4.04
CA LEU A 208 3.42 -7.78 -2.66
C LEU A 208 2.39 -7.15 -1.72
N PRO A 209 2.36 -7.55 -0.43
CA PRO A 209 1.61 -6.80 0.58
C PRO A 209 1.98 -5.31 0.55
N GLY A 210 0.98 -4.45 0.49
CA GLY A 210 1.10 -3.01 0.25
C GLY A 210 0.61 -2.55 -1.13
N ASP A 211 0.51 -3.46 -2.12
CA ASP A 211 0.14 -3.11 -3.50
C ASP A 211 -1.37 -2.90 -3.71
N MET A 212 -2.22 -3.28 -2.75
CA MET A 212 -3.67 -3.18 -2.96
C MET A 212 -4.16 -1.74 -3.11
N GLU A 213 -3.35 -0.76 -2.72
CA GLU A 213 -3.59 0.65 -3.07
C GLU A 213 -3.69 0.88 -4.59
N LEU A 214 -2.84 0.20 -5.36
CA LEU A 214 -2.85 0.29 -6.83
C LEU A 214 -4.11 -0.34 -7.46
N PHE A 215 -4.80 -1.19 -6.72
CA PHE A 215 -5.92 -2.01 -7.19
C PHE A 215 -7.26 -1.68 -6.53
N GLU A 216 -7.39 -0.59 -5.79
CA GLU A 216 -8.65 -0.17 -5.16
C GLU A 216 -9.81 0.01 -6.16
N SER A 217 -9.49 0.53 -7.36
CA SER A 217 -10.48 0.74 -8.44
C SER A 217 -10.34 -0.28 -9.59
N LYS A 218 -9.46 -1.28 -9.46
CA LYS A 218 -9.08 -2.20 -10.52
C LYS A 218 -9.07 -3.64 -10.02
N ALA A 219 -9.41 -4.58 -10.91
CA ALA A 219 -9.33 -5.99 -10.60
C ALA A 219 -7.89 -6.52 -10.76
N ILE A 220 -7.45 -7.31 -9.77
CA ILE A 220 -6.25 -8.15 -9.92
C ILE A 220 -6.59 -9.39 -10.74
N THR A 221 -5.57 -9.97 -11.36
CA THR A 221 -5.70 -11.26 -12.03
C THR A 221 -5.00 -12.35 -11.22
N GLU A 222 -5.46 -13.58 -11.36
CA GLU A 222 -4.85 -14.74 -10.72
C GLU A 222 -3.36 -14.88 -11.07
N GLN A 223 -2.98 -14.52 -12.31
CA GLN A 223 -1.59 -14.54 -12.73
C GLN A 223 -0.68 -13.66 -11.87
N MET A 224 -1.19 -12.58 -11.30
CA MET A 224 -0.44 -11.67 -10.43
C MET A 224 -0.13 -12.30 -9.07
N LEU A 225 -0.85 -13.35 -8.67
CA LEU A 225 -0.69 -14.05 -7.40
C LEU A 225 0.37 -15.15 -7.43
N HIS A 226 0.85 -15.54 -8.63
CA HIS A 226 1.85 -16.58 -8.76
C HIS A 226 3.19 -16.19 -8.11
N GLY A 227 3.76 -17.12 -7.35
CA GLY A 227 5.04 -16.94 -6.65
C GLY A 227 4.93 -16.30 -5.27
N LEU A 228 3.71 -15.93 -4.84
CA LEU A 228 3.44 -15.50 -3.47
C LEU A 228 3.39 -16.69 -2.52
N SER A 229 3.83 -16.47 -1.26
CA SER A 229 3.59 -17.40 -0.18
C SER A 229 2.14 -17.32 0.31
N LEU A 230 1.69 -18.34 1.03
CA LEU A 230 0.37 -18.31 1.67
C LEU A 230 0.24 -17.17 2.69
N HIS A 231 1.32 -16.82 3.35
CA HIS A 231 1.37 -15.67 4.26
C HIS A 231 1.16 -14.34 3.52
N GLU A 232 1.86 -14.15 2.39
CA GLU A 232 1.70 -12.95 1.55
C GLU A 232 0.28 -12.86 0.96
N LEU A 233 -0.30 -13.97 0.52
CA LEU A 233 -1.70 -14.02 0.05
C LEU A 233 -2.67 -13.60 1.16
N ARG A 234 -2.49 -14.11 2.38
CA ARG A 234 -3.28 -13.71 3.55
C ARG A 234 -3.16 -12.22 3.84
N LEU A 235 -1.94 -11.66 3.78
CA LEU A 235 -1.72 -10.23 3.98
C LEU A 235 -2.41 -9.39 2.89
N LEU A 236 -2.25 -9.73 1.60
CA LEU A 236 -2.91 -9.04 0.49
C LEU A 236 -4.43 -9.05 0.64
N ARG A 237 -5.01 -10.22 0.94
CA ARG A 237 -6.46 -10.35 1.15
C ARG A 237 -6.95 -9.45 2.29
N ASN A 238 -6.24 -9.45 3.41
CA ASN A 238 -6.64 -8.64 4.57
C ASN A 238 -6.32 -7.15 4.38
N GLU A 239 -5.35 -6.80 3.54
CA GLU A 239 -5.06 -5.42 3.18
C GLU A 239 -6.27 -4.74 2.52
N VAL A 240 -7.00 -5.45 1.65
CA VAL A 240 -8.24 -4.91 1.06
C VAL A 240 -9.21 -4.44 2.15
N TYR A 241 -9.42 -5.25 3.17
CA TYR A 241 -10.28 -4.90 4.29
C TYR A 241 -9.67 -3.80 5.18
N ALA A 242 -8.36 -3.87 5.44
CA ALA A 242 -7.67 -2.90 6.28
C ALA A 242 -7.73 -1.48 5.72
N ARG A 243 -7.70 -1.33 4.38
CA ARG A 243 -7.83 -0.03 3.71
C ARG A 243 -9.21 0.62 3.90
N HIS A 244 -10.19 -0.15 4.37
CA HIS A 244 -11.51 0.35 4.78
C HIS A 244 -11.68 0.39 6.31
N GLY A 245 -10.58 0.25 7.06
CA GLY A 245 -10.57 0.39 8.51
C GLY A 245 -10.93 -0.86 9.30
N ARG A 246 -11.10 -2.05 8.67
CA ARG A 246 -11.44 -3.28 9.40
C ARG A 246 -10.45 -3.56 10.50
N MET A 247 -10.97 -3.79 11.72
CA MET A 247 -10.20 -4.28 12.87
C MET A 247 -10.13 -5.82 12.85
N PHE A 248 -8.97 -6.37 13.21
CA PHE A 248 -8.72 -7.81 13.12
C PHE A 248 -8.66 -8.44 14.52
N ARG A 249 -9.30 -9.61 14.68
CA ARG A 249 -9.28 -10.38 15.94
C ARG A 249 -7.93 -11.09 16.16
N ALA A 250 -7.24 -11.46 15.07
CA ALA A 250 -5.91 -12.04 15.17
C ALA A 250 -4.91 -10.93 15.51
N GLU A 251 -4.32 -10.99 16.70
CA GLU A 251 -3.50 -9.92 17.25
C GLU A 251 -2.30 -9.58 16.38
N TRP A 252 -1.57 -10.60 15.88
CA TRP A 252 -0.44 -10.41 14.97
C TRP A 252 -0.83 -9.64 13.70
N LEU A 253 -2.04 -9.90 13.15
CA LEU A 253 -2.53 -9.24 11.95
C LEU A 253 -2.94 -7.80 12.24
N GLN A 254 -3.57 -7.57 13.39
CA GLN A 254 -3.90 -6.23 13.87
C GLN A 254 -2.63 -5.39 14.08
N GLN A 255 -1.58 -5.96 14.71
CA GLN A 255 -0.29 -5.30 14.89
C GLN A 255 0.40 -5.02 13.58
N TYR A 256 0.37 -5.96 12.62
CA TYR A 256 0.91 -5.76 11.28
C TYR A 256 0.30 -4.54 10.60
N PHE A 257 -1.03 -4.39 10.66
CA PHE A 257 -1.69 -3.23 10.04
C PHE A 257 -1.51 -1.95 10.85
N TYR A 258 -1.46 -1.98 12.18
CA TYR A 258 -1.12 -0.79 12.98
C TYR A 258 0.27 -0.23 12.66
N ALA A 259 1.20 -1.05 12.22
CA ALA A 259 2.51 -0.59 11.78
C ALA A 259 2.49 0.08 10.40
N GLN A 260 1.36 0.02 9.66
CA GLN A 260 1.24 0.65 8.35
C GLN A 260 0.77 2.10 8.50
N PRO A 261 1.48 3.09 7.92
CA PRO A 261 1.17 4.50 8.09
C PRO A 261 -0.19 4.92 7.48
N TRP A 262 -0.75 4.11 6.60
CA TRP A 262 -2.03 4.34 5.93
C TRP A 262 -3.22 3.71 6.65
N TYR A 263 -3.01 2.85 7.64
CA TYR A 263 -4.10 2.13 8.29
C TYR A 263 -4.75 3.00 9.37
N THR A 264 -6.06 3.21 9.24
CA THR A 264 -6.89 3.89 10.22
C THR A 264 -8.02 2.95 10.63
N PRO A 265 -8.03 2.40 11.86
CA PRO A 265 -9.09 1.50 12.31
C PRO A 265 -10.44 2.23 12.38
N ASP A 266 -11.51 1.53 12.00
CA ASP A 266 -12.90 2.00 12.09
C ASP A 266 -13.72 0.93 12.84
N GLU A 267 -14.20 1.28 14.03
CA GLU A 267 -15.05 0.41 14.85
C GLU A 267 -16.42 0.12 14.19
N ASN A 268 -16.84 0.98 13.26
CA ASN A 268 -18.10 0.85 12.52
C ASN A 268 -17.94 0.15 11.17
N PHE A 269 -16.74 -0.38 10.87
CA PHE A 269 -16.51 -1.10 9.62
C PHE A 269 -17.58 -2.17 9.35
N GLN A 270 -18.10 -2.18 8.12
CA GLN A 270 -19.02 -3.20 7.61
C GLN A 270 -18.49 -3.72 6.27
N ASP A 271 -18.70 -5.01 5.98
CA ASP A 271 -18.25 -5.62 4.71
C ASP A 271 -18.91 -4.96 3.47
N GLU A 272 -20.05 -4.28 3.65
CA GLU A 272 -20.75 -3.49 2.63
C GLU A 272 -19.97 -2.27 2.18
N SER A 273 -19.03 -1.77 2.98
CA SER A 273 -18.16 -0.65 2.63
C SER A 273 -17.16 -0.98 1.52
N LEU A 274 -16.96 -2.28 1.25
CA LEU A 274 -16.11 -2.74 0.15
C LEU A 274 -16.74 -2.42 -1.20
N SER A 275 -15.97 -1.84 -2.11
CA SER A 275 -16.37 -1.61 -3.50
C SER A 275 -16.57 -2.92 -4.27
N GLY A 276 -17.15 -2.85 -5.47
CA GLY A 276 -17.26 -4.01 -6.36
C GLY A 276 -15.89 -4.62 -6.71
N ASN A 277 -14.87 -3.77 -6.95
CA ASN A 277 -13.51 -4.24 -7.22
C ASN A 277 -12.86 -4.88 -6.01
N ASP A 278 -13.04 -4.33 -4.81
CA ASP A 278 -12.52 -4.92 -3.58
C ASP A 278 -13.05 -6.35 -3.38
N LYS A 279 -14.36 -6.55 -3.58
CA LYS A 279 -14.99 -7.87 -3.50
C LYS A 279 -14.42 -8.84 -4.53
N VAL A 280 -14.25 -8.39 -5.78
CA VAL A 280 -13.63 -9.20 -6.84
C VAL A 280 -12.17 -9.55 -6.49
N ASN A 281 -11.41 -8.60 -5.96
CA ASN A 281 -10.02 -8.82 -5.58
C ASN A 281 -9.89 -9.83 -4.44
N VAL A 282 -10.73 -9.69 -3.39
CA VAL A 282 -10.80 -10.67 -2.29
C VAL A 282 -11.17 -12.06 -2.81
N GLU A 283 -12.21 -12.18 -3.64
CA GLU A 283 -12.62 -13.45 -4.22
C GLU A 283 -11.50 -14.10 -5.06
N THR A 284 -10.78 -13.30 -5.85
CA THR A 284 -9.66 -13.80 -6.67
C THR A 284 -8.57 -14.40 -5.79
N ILE A 285 -8.20 -13.73 -4.70
CA ILE A 285 -7.20 -14.24 -3.76
C ILE A 285 -7.71 -15.50 -3.05
N VAL A 286 -8.94 -15.50 -2.54
CA VAL A 286 -9.55 -16.65 -1.86
C VAL A 286 -9.63 -17.87 -2.78
N LYS A 287 -10.04 -17.69 -4.02
CA LYS A 287 -10.07 -18.78 -5.02
C LYS A 287 -8.67 -19.35 -5.26
N PHE A 288 -7.67 -18.48 -5.31
CA PHE A 288 -6.27 -18.91 -5.49
C PHE A 288 -5.75 -19.67 -4.27
N GLU A 289 -5.99 -19.19 -3.04
CA GLU A 289 -5.65 -19.87 -1.79
C GLU A 289 -6.32 -21.26 -1.73
N ASN A 290 -7.63 -21.33 -1.97
CA ASN A 290 -8.39 -22.59 -1.95
C ASN A 290 -7.86 -23.58 -2.99
N ARG A 291 -7.46 -23.13 -4.17
CA ARG A 291 -6.87 -24.01 -5.18
C ARG A 291 -5.53 -24.58 -4.72
N ILE A 292 -4.67 -23.80 -4.06
CA ILE A 292 -3.43 -24.32 -3.46
C ILE A 292 -3.74 -25.46 -2.50
N HIS A 293 -4.74 -25.31 -1.63
CA HIS A 293 -5.16 -26.34 -0.71
C HIS A 293 -5.73 -27.59 -1.42
N GLN A 294 -6.51 -27.41 -2.48
CA GLN A 294 -7.02 -28.52 -3.29
C GLN A 294 -5.91 -29.28 -4.03
N GLU A 295 -4.87 -28.58 -4.47
CA GLU A 295 -3.75 -29.13 -5.22
C GLU A 295 -2.70 -29.85 -4.34
N LEU A 296 -2.85 -29.86 -3.01
CA LEU A 296 -1.93 -30.56 -2.10
C LEU A 296 -1.77 -32.06 -2.41
N SER A 297 -2.80 -32.68 -3.01
CA SER A 297 -2.77 -34.10 -3.39
C SER A 297 -2.09 -34.35 -4.75
N THR A 298 -1.97 -33.34 -5.61
CA THR A 298 -1.58 -33.49 -7.01
C THR A 298 -0.33 -32.73 -7.40
N LYS A 299 0.01 -31.65 -6.67
CA LYS A 299 1.18 -30.83 -6.95
C LYS A 299 2.13 -30.77 -5.76
N ALA A 300 3.42 -30.87 -6.06
CA ALA A 300 4.46 -30.67 -5.06
C ALA A 300 4.54 -29.18 -4.68
N ILE A 301 4.43 -28.91 -3.38
CA ILE A 301 4.62 -27.58 -2.83
C ILE A 301 6.10 -27.21 -2.73
N THR A 302 6.39 -25.92 -2.79
CA THR A 302 7.74 -25.40 -2.60
C THR A 302 7.89 -24.82 -1.19
N ARG A 303 9.13 -24.72 -0.71
CA ARG A 303 9.42 -24.01 0.55
C ARG A 303 9.00 -22.56 0.49
N ALA A 304 9.14 -21.91 -0.67
CA ALA A 304 8.75 -20.51 -0.86
C ALA A 304 7.25 -20.28 -0.63
N LEU A 305 6.41 -21.27 -0.95
CA LEU A 305 4.97 -21.19 -0.66
C LEU A 305 4.65 -21.13 0.84
N LEU A 306 5.50 -21.76 1.67
CA LEU A 306 5.33 -21.82 3.13
C LEU A 306 5.98 -20.64 3.86
N GLU A 307 6.76 -19.80 3.16
CA GLU A 307 7.53 -18.73 3.80
C GLU A 307 6.60 -17.75 4.53
N GLY A 308 6.95 -17.43 5.78
CA GLY A 308 6.17 -16.55 6.65
C GLY A 308 4.97 -17.21 7.33
N LEU A 309 4.63 -18.48 7.05
CA LEU A 309 3.58 -19.17 7.79
C LEU A 309 3.98 -19.43 9.24
N PHE A 310 3.04 -19.26 10.14
CA PHE A 310 3.20 -19.69 11.52
C PHE A 310 3.15 -21.23 11.62
N ILE A 311 3.74 -21.77 12.70
CA ILE A 311 3.79 -23.21 12.93
C ILE A 311 2.37 -23.82 12.97
N GLU A 312 1.40 -23.09 13.52
CA GLU A 312 0.00 -23.50 13.63
C GLU A 312 -0.63 -23.69 12.24
N ASP A 313 -0.43 -22.71 11.32
CA ASP A 313 -0.94 -22.76 9.95
C ASP A 313 -0.27 -23.89 9.15
N ALA A 314 1.05 -24.01 9.25
CA ALA A 314 1.78 -25.09 8.59
C ALA A 314 1.33 -26.47 9.09
N SER A 315 1.14 -26.63 10.40
CA SER A 315 0.62 -27.85 11.00
C SER A 315 -0.80 -28.19 10.52
N GLN A 316 -1.69 -27.21 10.46
CA GLN A 316 -3.04 -27.41 9.91
C GLN A 316 -2.97 -27.87 8.45
N MET A 317 -2.15 -27.22 7.62
CA MET A 317 -1.96 -27.60 6.22
C MET A 317 -1.44 -29.03 6.06
N ARG A 318 -0.50 -29.45 6.89
CA ARG A 318 0.00 -30.85 6.91
C ARG A 318 -1.10 -31.82 7.30
N HIS A 319 -1.90 -31.50 8.33
CA HIS A 319 -3.00 -32.36 8.77
C HIS A 319 -4.15 -32.37 7.76
N GLU A 320 -4.35 -31.32 6.97
CA GLU A 320 -5.33 -31.31 5.89
C GLU A 320 -5.06 -32.43 4.87
N ILE A 321 -3.80 -32.69 4.51
CA ILE A 321 -3.48 -33.78 3.58
C ILE A 321 -4.00 -35.11 4.14
N TYR A 322 -3.80 -35.39 5.43
CA TYR A 322 -4.32 -36.58 6.07
C TYR A 322 -5.86 -36.57 6.17
N ALA A 323 -6.45 -35.41 6.49
CA ALA A 323 -7.89 -35.26 6.63
C ALA A 323 -8.65 -35.54 5.33
N ARG A 324 -8.06 -35.19 4.17
CA ARG A 324 -8.61 -35.48 2.85
C ARG A 324 -8.76 -36.97 2.57
N HIS A 325 -7.99 -37.80 3.26
CA HIS A 325 -8.10 -39.28 3.25
C HIS A 325 -8.91 -39.82 4.44
N GLY A 326 -9.59 -38.96 5.18
CA GLY A 326 -10.47 -39.37 6.28
C GLY A 326 -9.78 -39.72 7.59
N LYS A 327 -8.48 -39.39 7.77
CA LYS A 327 -7.78 -39.67 9.03
C LYS A 327 -8.54 -39.14 10.23
N VAL A 328 -8.82 -40.01 11.21
CA VAL A 328 -9.36 -39.64 12.50
C VAL A 328 -8.24 -39.15 13.41
N PHE A 329 -8.37 -37.94 13.94
CA PHE A 329 -7.37 -37.32 14.78
C PHE A 329 -7.62 -37.59 16.26
N LYS A 330 -6.54 -37.86 17.01
CA LYS A 330 -6.62 -38.07 18.46
C LYS A 330 -6.81 -36.76 19.22
N GLU A 331 -6.28 -35.67 18.69
CA GLU A 331 -6.40 -34.33 19.24
C GLU A 331 -7.82 -33.81 18.98
N ALA A 332 -8.60 -33.63 20.05
CA ALA A 332 -10.01 -33.26 19.95
C ALA A 332 -10.27 -31.97 19.19
N TRP A 333 -9.37 -30.96 19.33
CA TRP A 333 -9.49 -29.69 18.63
C TRP A 333 -9.28 -29.88 17.12
N LEU A 334 -8.32 -30.70 16.71
CA LEU A 334 -7.99 -30.99 15.32
C LEU A 334 -9.13 -31.78 14.65
N GLN A 335 -9.66 -32.81 15.37
CA GLN A 335 -10.82 -33.58 14.92
C GLN A 335 -12.03 -32.66 14.73
N LYS A 336 -12.31 -31.77 15.70
CA LYS A 336 -13.41 -30.80 15.62
C LYS A 336 -13.20 -29.83 14.45
N TYR A 337 -11.99 -29.36 14.25
CA TYR A 337 -11.64 -28.46 13.15
C TYR A 337 -11.96 -29.08 11.80
N PHE A 338 -11.46 -30.29 11.51
CA PHE A 338 -11.73 -30.90 10.21
C PHE A 338 -13.18 -31.37 10.06
N SER A 339 -13.83 -31.78 11.15
CA SER A 339 -15.26 -32.13 11.12
C SER A 339 -16.20 -30.97 10.79
N SER A 340 -15.71 -29.73 10.80
CA SER A 340 -16.50 -28.56 10.37
C SER A 340 -16.52 -28.37 8.85
N PHE A 341 -15.73 -29.13 8.10
CA PHE A 341 -15.69 -29.02 6.64
C PHE A 341 -16.55 -30.10 5.97
N ASP A 342 -17.39 -29.73 5.02
CA ASP A 342 -18.28 -30.64 4.28
C ASP A 342 -17.53 -31.73 3.51
N TRP A 343 -16.29 -31.45 3.10
CA TRP A 343 -15.44 -32.40 2.38
C TRP A 343 -14.80 -33.47 3.27
N TYR A 344 -14.71 -33.26 4.58
CA TYR A 344 -14.11 -34.22 5.49
C TYR A 344 -15.07 -35.36 5.80
N LYS A 345 -14.59 -36.60 5.57
CA LYS A 345 -15.33 -37.83 5.93
C LYS A 345 -14.39 -38.76 6.68
N ALA A 346 -14.68 -38.96 7.97
CA ALA A 346 -13.87 -39.82 8.83
C ALA A 346 -13.83 -41.25 8.28
N ASP A 347 -12.62 -41.81 8.16
CA ASP A 347 -12.40 -43.24 7.83
C ASP A 347 -11.59 -43.90 8.97
N PRO A 348 -12.22 -44.73 9.81
CA PRO A 348 -11.53 -45.45 10.87
C PRO A 348 -10.45 -46.42 10.38
N ASN A 349 -10.49 -46.80 9.09
CA ASN A 349 -9.53 -47.70 8.46
C ASN A 349 -8.41 -46.96 7.75
N PHE A 350 -8.32 -45.62 7.90
CA PHE A 350 -7.26 -44.85 7.28
C PHE A 350 -5.88 -45.42 7.59
N SER A 351 -5.06 -45.51 6.56
CA SER A 351 -3.64 -45.90 6.65
C SER A 351 -2.79 -44.95 5.81
N ASP A 352 -1.57 -44.67 6.24
CA ASP A 352 -0.61 -43.84 5.49
C ASP A 352 -0.26 -44.45 4.10
N ALA A 353 -0.59 -45.72 3.86
CA ALA A 353 -0.49 -46.35 2.54
C ALA A 353 -1.44 -45.72 1.48
N ALA A 354 -2.50 -45.05 1.91
CA ALA A 354 -3.42 -44.33 1.02
C ALA A 354 -2.82 -43.04 0.44
N LEU A 355 -1.74 -42.53 1.03
CA LEU A 355 -1.11 -41.28 0.59
C LEU A 355 -0.28 -41.51 -0.69
N SER A 356 -0.49 -40.63 -1.67
CA SER A 356 0.34 -40.56 -2.88
C SER A 356 1.77 -40.13 -2.59
N GLU A 357 2.69 -40.36 -3.51
CA GLU A 357 4.09 -39.91 -3.37
C GLU A 357 4.19 -38.36 -3.31
N VAL A 358 3.29 -37.63 -4.01
CA VAL A 358 3.24 -36.18 -3.94
C VAL A 358 2.83 -35.73 -2.53
N GLU A 359 1.82 -36.35 -1.95
CA GLU A 359 1.35 -36.03 -0.60
C GLU A 359 2.41 -36.34 0.46
N LYS A 360 3.08 -37.48 0.38
CA LYS A 360 4.22 -37.82 1.27
C LYS A 360 5.32 -36.77 1.18
N LYS A 361 5.64 -36.33 -0.04
CA LYS A 361 6.63 -35.27 -0.26
C LYS A 361 6.17 -33.94 0.32
N ASN A 362 4.91 -33.57 0.15
CA ASN A 362 4.34 -32.36 0.70
C ASN A 362 4.34 -32.38 2.23
N ILE A 363 3.93 -33.48 2.84
CA ILE A 363 3.99 -33.72 4.29
C ILE A 363 5.43 -33.52 4.79
N ALA A 364 6.42 -34.13 4.14
CA ALA A 364 7.82 -34.01 4.52
C ALA A 364 8.33 -32.56 4.39
N THR A 365 7.93 -31.86 3.33
CA THR A 365 8.29 -30.45 3.09
C THR A 365 7.72 -29.55 4.18
N ILE A 366 6.43 -29.74 4.55
CA ILE A 366 5.78 -28.95 5.60
C ILE A 366 6.40 -29.26 6.96
N ALA A 367 6.59 -30.55 7.29
CA ALA A 367 7.20 -30.96 8.56
C ALA A 367 8.65 -30.43 8.73
N ALA A 368 9.41 -30.34 7.63
CA ALA A 368 10.75 -29.73 7.66
C ALA A 368 10.67 -28.19 7.86
N TYR A 369 9.61 -27.55 7.37
CA TYR A 369 9.36 -26.13 7.60
C TYR A 369 8.95 -25.87 9.06
N GLU A 370 8.01 -26.63 9.63
CA GLU A 370 7.53 -26.52 11.01
C GLU A 370 8.67 -26.50 12.05
N LYS A 371 9.76 -27.24 11.82
CA LYS A 371 10.93 -27.29 12.75
C LYS A 371 11.61 -25.93 12.96
N ARG A 372 11.35 -24.94 12.14
CA ARG A 372 11.97 -23.62 12.17
C ARG A 372 10.97 -22.49 12.05
N ALA A 373 9.70 -22.79 11.86
CA ALA A 373 8.64 -21.81 11.87
C ALA A 373 8.46 -21.26 13.30
N VAL A 374 8.06 -19.99 13.38
CA VAL A 374 7.73 -19.34 14.64
C VAL A 374 6.25 -19.52 14.95
N THR A 375 5.88 -19.47 16.21
CA THR A 375 4.46 -19.41 16.61
C THR A 375 3.93 -18.01 16.43
N ALA A 376 2.63 -17.90 16.12
CA ALA A 376 1.94 -16.61 16.05
C ALA A 376 2.03 -15.82 17.37
N MET A 377 2.13 -16.53 18.50
CA MET A 377 2.27 -15.90 19.81
C MET A 377 3.62 -15.23 20.02
N SER A 378 4.71 -15.74 19.43
CA SER A 378 6.06 -15.14 19.59
C SER A 378 6.21 -13.80 18.89
N THR A 379 5.32 -13.45 17.95
CA THR A 379 5.32 -12.15 17.28
C THR A 379 4.65 -11.05 18.14
N ILE A 380 4.00 -11.42 19.23
CA ILE A 380 3.29 -10.53 20.15
C ILE A 380 4.23 -10.06 21.27
N GLU A 381 5.21 -10.88 21.62
CA GLU A 381 6.13 -10.62 22.75
C GLU A 381 7.41 -9.85 22.36
N GLY A 382 7.59 -9.50 21.09
CA GLY A 382 8.73 -8.74 20.56
C GLY A 382 8.39 -7.29 20.29
#